data_f8e4f203bb9a36fc3f78bc160eaeecd0
#
_entry.id   f8e4f203bb9a36fc3f78bc160eaeecd0
#
_cell.length_a   1.000
_cell.length_b   1.000
_cell.length_c   1.000
_cell.angle_alpha   90.00
_cell.angle_beta   90.00
_cell.angle_gamma   90.00
#
_symmetry.space_group_name_H-M   'P 1'
#
loop_
_entity.id
_entity.type
_entity.pdbx_description
1 polymer ?
#
loop_
_entity_poly.entity_id
_entity_poly.type
_entity_poly.pdbx_seq_one_letter_code
_entity_poly.pdbx_strand_id
1 'polypeptide(L)'
;MQTVWSLFAEDLGMIDGYPLQNIVQVLRRDPSRSSAAEIGMLFRVLNQKGHHNRQGLLAGTRYVNGELFAKPAEVGLNQDELALIAKAAEHDWRKVDPTIFGSLMEGVLGRERRWELGAHYTHEVDILKIVGPTIVRPWQSRIDACVSPGEARMLLDELCAFRVLDPACGCGNFLYVAYRELRSLEHQLKERITTLAHEQGVPAPPGPWPYYPLPNLQGIDIEPVAVLIARVTLWMGHRQMIDRFGEAEPVLPLVDLHSIQVADALRIDWPETGTIIGNPPFLGSQHIR
;
A
#
# COMPACT_ATOMS: atom_id res chain seq x y z
N MET A 1 9.89 -9.71 -0.31
CA MET A 1 9.08 -8.52 -0.63
C MET A 1 9.38 -7.95 -2.02
N GLN A 2 10.64 -7.70 -2.41
CA GLN A 2 10.99 -7.14 -3.73
C GLN A 2 10.43 -7.99 -4.89
N THR A 3 10.56 -9.31 -4.83
CA THR A 3 10.00 -10.25 -5.83
C THR A 3 8.47 -10.15 -5.92
N VAL A 4 7.79 -10.18 -4.78
CA VAL A 4 6.33 -10.15 -4.73
C VAL A 4 5.79 -8.83 -5.27
N TRP A 5 6.39 -7.71 -4.85
CA TRP A 5 6.02 -6.40 -5.38
C TRP A 5 6.26 -6.30 -6.89
N SER A 6 7.37 -6.88 -7.40
CA SER A 6 7.65 -6.88 -8.84
C SER A 6 6.59 -7.66 -9.63
N LEU A 7 6.14 -8.84 -9.16
CA LEU A 7 5.06 -9.59 -9.78
C LEU A 7 3.76 -8.77 -9.83
N PHE A 8 3.42 -8.12 -8.72
CA PHE A 8 2.27 -7.23 -8.66
C PHE A 8 2.41 -6.06 -9.65
N ALA A 9 3.56 -5.41 -9.68
CA ALA A 9 3.81 -4.25 -10.54
C ALA A 9 3.80 -4.60 -12.03
N GLU A 10 4.25 -5.80 -12.40
CA GLU A 10 4.17 -6.32 -13.76
C GLU A 10 2.72 -6.53 -14.20
N ASP A 11 1.90 -7.17 -13.38
CA ASP A 11 0.50 -7.45 -13.72
C ASP A 11 -0.36 -6.17 -13.79
N LEU A 12 -0.03 -5.16 -13.01
CA LEU A 12 -0.70 -3.86 -13.04
C LEU A 12 -0.15 -2.89 -14.08
N GLY A 13 0.79 -3.34 -14.93
CA GLY A 13 1.39 -2.50 -15.96
C GLY A 13 2.20 -1.33 -15.43
N MET A 14 2.67 -1.41 -14.18
CA MET A 14 3.60 -0.43 -13.60
C MET A 14 5.02 -0.65 -14.12
N ILE A 15 5.35 -1.89 -14.45
CA ILE A 15 6.60 -2.31 -15.08
C ILE A 15 6.24 -2.99 -16.39
N ASP A 16 6.71 -2.42 -17.50
CA ASP A 16 6.44 -2.97 -18.83
C ASP A 16 7.30 -4.19 -19.12
N GLY A 17 6.76 -5.15 -19.89
CA GLY A 17 7.52 -6.26 -20.49
C GLY A 17 7.81 -7.45 -19.57
N TYR A 18 7.22 -7.51 -18.38
CA TYR A 18 7.35 -8.64 -17.45
C TYR A 18 8.80 -9.09 -17.18
N PRO A 19 9.72 -8.18 -16.80
CA PRO A 19 11.15 -8.49 -16.71
C PRO A 19 11.48 -9.57 -15.67
N LEU A 20 10.82 -9.58 -14.50
CA LEU A 20 11.07 -10.60 -13.48
C LEU A 20 10.64 -11.99 -13.97
N GLN A 21 9.44 -12.07 -14.54
CA GLN A 21 8.92 -13.35 -15.08
C GLN A 21 9.83 -13.87 -16.19
N ASN A 22 10.29 -13.01 -17.09
CA ASN A 22 11.21 -13.38 -18.17
C ASN A 22 12.58 -13.84 -17.64
N ILE A 23 13.14 -13.13 -16.65
CA ILE A 23 14.39 -13.52 -15.99
C ILE A 23 14.25 -14.90 -15.35
N VAL A 24 13.18 -15.16 -14.60
CA VAL A 24 12.90 -16.44 -13.96
C VAL A 24 12.80 -17.57 -15.00
N GLN A 25 12.13 -17.33 -16.13
CA GLN A 25 12.06 -18.33 -17.20
C GLN A 25 13.42 -18.64 -17.82
N VAL A 26 14.27 -17.61 -18.04
CA VAL A 26 15.64 -17.81 -18.55
C VAL A 26 16.48 -18.62 -17.57
N LEU A 27 16.45 -18.28 -16.28
CA LEU A 27 17.19 -19.00 -15.22
C LEU A 27 16.75 -20.46 -15.07
N ARG A 28 15.48 -20.75 -15.29
CA ARG A 28 14.97 -22.14 -15.27
C ARG A 28 15.44 -22.96 -16.47
N ARG A 29 15.69 -22.32 -17.62
CA ARG A 29 16.19 -22.99 -18.84
C ARG A 29 17.69 -23.14 -18.83
N ASP A 30 18.41 -22.26 -18.19
CA ASP A 30 19.88 -22.23 -18.12
C ASP A 30 20.37 -22.15 -16.66
N PRO A 31 20.57 -23.31 -16.00
CA PRO A 31 21.05 -23.36 -14.62
C PRO A 31 22.48 -22.86 -14.42
N SER A 32 23.23 -22.57 -15.47
CA SER A 32 24.59 -22.03 -15.36
C SER A 32 24.59 -20.52 -15.00
N ARG A 33 23.46 -19.84 -15.19
CA ARG A 33 23.32 -18.41 -14.88
C ARG A 33 23.08 -18.20 -13.40
N SER A 34 23.59 -17.08 -12.89
CA SER A 34 23.42 -16.70 -11.48
C SER A 34 22.09 -15.97 -11.24
N SER A 35 21.18 -16.61 -10.52
CA SER A 35 19.91 -15.97 -10.12
C SER A 35 20.15 -14.72 -9.26
N ALA A 36 21.13 -14.73 -8.37
CA ALA A 36 21.51 -13.56 -7.57
C ALA A 36 21.92 -12.37 -8.44
N ALA A 37 22.70 -12.63 -9.50
CA ALA A 37 23.15 -11.58 -10.40
C ALA A 37 22.00 -11.00 -11.25
N GLU A 38 21.20 -11.87 -11.86
CA GLU A 38 20.15 -11.48 -12.81
C GLU A 38 18.98 -10.76 -12.09
N ILE A 39 18.45 -11.35 -11.03
CA ILE A 39 17.35 -10.77 -10.24
C ILE A 39 17.86 -9.52 -9.48
N GLY A 40 19.05 -9.60 -8.90
CA GLY A 40 19.68 -8.45 -8.25
C GLY A 40 19.92 -7.28 -9.20
N MET A 41 20.24 -7.53 -10.48
CA MET A 41 20.35 -6.49 -11.49
C MET A 41 19.01 -5.83 -11.76
N LEU A 42 17.92 -6.58 -11.88
CA LEU A 42 16.57 -6.01 -12.01
C LEU A 42 16.27 -5.08 -10.85
N PHE A 43 16.49 -5.51 -9.59
CA PHE A 43 16.21 -4.70 -8.41
C PHE A 43 17.08 -3.43 -8.34
N ARG A 44 18.35 -3.51 -8.74
CA ARG A 44 19.21 -2.31 -8.89
C ARG A 44 18.65 -1.34 -9.91
N VAL A 45 18.21 -1.86 -11.05
CA VAL A 45 17.65 -1.05 -12.14
C VAL A 45 16.36 -0.35 -11.72
N LEU A 46 15.48 -1.02 -10.95
CA LEU A 46 14.25 -0.42 -10.42
C LEU A 46 14.53 0.72 -9.41
N ASN A 47 15.72 0.76 -8.83
CA ASN A 47 16.17 1.83 -7.92
C ASN A 47 16.93 2.98 -8.62
N GLN A 48 17.19 2.88 -9.91
CA GLN A 48 17.97 3.89 -10.66
C GLN A 48 17.08 4.96 -11.26
N LYS A 49 17.27 6.23 -10.81
CA LYS A 49 16.62 7.41 -11.41
C LYS A 49 17.12 7.65 -12.83
N GLY A 50 16.25 8.16 -13.70
CA GLY A 50 16.55 8.60 -15.06
C GLY A 50 16.03 7.66 -16.15
N HIS A 51 15.97 8.22 -17.38
CA HIS A 51 15.64 7.44 -18.59
C HIS A 51 16.91 6.78 -19.10
N HIS A 52 17.13 5.53 -18.73
CA HIS A 52 18.19 4.72 -19.32
C HIS A 52 17.58 3.93 -20.48
N ASN A 53 18.27 3.93 -21.63
CA ASN A 53 17.89 3.13 -22.79
C ASN A 53 18.24 1.66 -22.49
N ARG A 54 17.36 0.99 -21.73
CA ARG A 54 17.55 -0.37 -21.25
C ARG A 54 17.16 -1.35 -22.34
N GLN A 55 17.98 -2.36 -22.58
CA GLN A 55 17.80 -3.36 -23.63
C GLN A 55 17.59 -4.76 -23.03
N GLY A 56 17.12 -5.68 -23.87
CA GLY A 56 16.92 -7.10 -23.48
C GLY A 56 15.82 -7.28 -22.45
N LEU A 57 16.08 -8.14 -21.48
CA LEU A 57 15.10 -8.49 -20.43
C LEU A 57 14.70 -7.33 -19.50
N LEU A 58 15.51 -6.25 -19.49
CA LEU A 58 15.27 -5.06 -18.66
C LEU A 58 14.66 -3.90 -19.47
N ALA A 59 14.29 -4.13 -20.72
CA ALA A 59 13.61 -3.12 -21.54
C ALA A 59 12.28 -2.72 -20.91
N GLY A 60 11.97 -1.41 -20.91
CA GLY A 60 10.73 -0.89 -20.32
C GLY A 60 10.71 -0.74 -18.80
N THR A 61 11.73 -1.22 -18.07
CA THR A 61 11.78 -1.00 -16.61
C THR A 61 11.93 0.48 -16.29
N ARG A 62 11.11 0.97 -15.34
CA ARG A 62 11.10 2.36 -14.87
C ARG A 62 11.65 2.47 -13.46
N TYR A 63 12.03 3.67 -13.06
CA TYR A 63 12.38 3.97 -11.67
C TYR A 63 11.14 3.90 -10.79
N VAL A 64 11.20 3.08 -9.75
CA VAL A 64 10.06 2.82 -8.87
C VAL A 64 9.96 3.84 -7.74
N ASN A 65 11.10 4.35 -7.26
CA ASN A 65 11.20 5.09 -6.01
C ASN A 65 10.86 4.23 -4.78
N GLY A 66 11.11 4.79 -3.61
CA GLY A 66 10.83 4.13 -2.34
C GLY A 66 11.98 3.25 -1.86
N GLU A 67 12.01 3.03 -0.56
CA GLU A 67 13.08 2.30 0.10
C GLU A 67 13.08 0.80 -0.22
N LEU A 68 12.04 0.29 -0.91
CA LEU A 68 11.89 -1.13 -1.21
C LEU A 68 13.09 -1.71 -1.96
N PHE A 69 13.66 -0.96 -2.90
CA PHE A 69 14.81 -1.37 -3.69
C PHE A 69 16.12 -0.67 -3.30
N ALA A 70 16.14 0.09 -2.19
CA ALA A 70 17.35 0.78 -1.71
C ALA A 70 18.50 -0.22 -1.40
N LYS A 71 18.14 -1.40 -0.94
CA LYS A 71 19.06 -2.53 -0.76
C LYS A 71 18.57 -3.69 -1.62
N PRO A 72 19.04 -3.79 -2.89
CA PRO A 72 18.64 -4.88 -3.77
C PRO A 72 19.01 -6.24 -3.19
N ALA A 73 18.07 -7.18 -3.18
CA ALA A 73 18.32 -8.53 -2.73
C ALA A 73 19.13 -9.30 -3.79
N GLU A 74 20.27 -9.82 -3.39
CA GLU A 74 21.15 -10.65 -4.22
C GLU A 74 21.20 -12.06 -3.61
N VAL A 75 20.13 -12.83 -3.83
CA VAL A 75 19.96 -14.16 -3.24
C VAL A 75 20.09 -15.22 -4.33
N GLY A 76 20.98 -16.18 -4.12
CA GLY A 76 21.08 -17.36 -4.98
C GLY A 76 19.86 -18.27 -4.76
N LEU A 77 19.12 -18.52 -5.85
CA LEU A 77 17.93 -19.37 -5.85
C LEU A 77 18.24 -20.66 -6.61
N ASN A 78 17.81 -21.79 -6.06
CA ASN A 78 17.86 -23.09 -6.73
C ASN A 78 16.67 -23.26 -7.70
N GLN A 79 16.66 -24.37 -8.46
CA GLN A 79 15.63 -24.61 -9.49
C GLN A 79 14.22 -24.79 -8.89
N ASP A 80 14.10 -25.35 -7.70
CA ASP A 80 12.80 -25.51 -7.02
C ASP A 80 12.26 -24.16 -6.56
N GLU A 81 13.11 -23.28 -6.02
CA GLU A 81 12.74 -21.92 -5.63
C GLU A 81 12.35 -21.08 -6.84
N LEU A 82 13.08 -21.17 -7.95
CA LEU A 82 12.72 -20.53 -9.21
C LEU A 82 11.38 -21.05 -9.76
N ALA A 83 11.09 -22.35 -9.60
CA ALA A 83 9.81 -22.94 -9.98
C ALA A 83 8.65 -22.39 -9.12
N LEU A 84 8.88 -22.16 -7.81
CA LEU A 84 7.89 -21.52 -6.94
C LEU A 84 7.58 -20.08 -7.37
N ILE A 85 8.60 -19.30 -7.74
CA ILE A 85 8.38 -17.94 -8.25
C ILE A 85 7.62 -17.97 -9.57
N ALA A 86 7.98 -18.89 -10.48
CA ALA A 86 7.28 -19.05 -11.75
C ALA A 86 5.80 -19.42 -11.52
N LYS A 87 5.51 -20.32 -10.58
CA LYS A 87 4.14 -20.66 -10.19
C LYS A 87 3.39 -19.48 -9.57
N ALA A 88 4.05 -18.68 -8.75
CA ALA A 88 3.47 -17.46 -8.19
C ALA A 88 3.12 -16.42 -9.28
N ALA A 89 3.92 -16.39 -10.37
CA ALA A 89 3.68 -15.52 -11.52
C ALA A 89 2.48 -15.94 -12.40
N GLU A 90 1.93 -17.15 -12.22
CA GLU A 90 0.71 -17.60 -12.91
C GLU A 90 -0.58 -17.01 -12.29
N HIS A 91 -0.48 -16.44 -11.09
CA HIS A 91 -1.63 -15.81 -10.43
C HIS A 91 -1.83 -14.37 -10.93
N ASP A 92 -3.08 -13.95 -11.04
CA ASP A 92 -3.46 -12.57 -11.34
C ASP A 92 -3.28 -11.68 -10.09
N TRP A 93 -2.12 -11.04 -9.96
CA TRP A 93 -1.77 -10.19 -8.82
C TRP A 93 -2.63 -8.94 -8.69
N ARG A 94 -3.37 -8.53 -9.72
CA ARG A 94 -4.33 -7.42 -9.65
C ARG A 94 -5.45 -7.68 -8.64
N LYS A 95 -5.79 -8.96 -8.43
CA LYS A 95 -6.88 -9.41 -7.54
C LYS A 95 -6.42 -9.77 -6.14
N VAL A 96 -5.12 -9.72 -5.90
CA VAL A 96 -4.57 -10.06 -4.58
C VAL A 96 -4.91 -8.97 -3.58
N ASP A 97 -5.51 -9.33 -2.45
CA ASP A 97 -5.74 -8.41 -1.35
C ASP A 97 -4.39 -8.06 -0.67
N PRO A 98 -4.02 -6.78 -0.60
CA PRO A 98 -2.76 -6.37 0.04
C PRO A 98 -2.62 -6.78 1.49
N THR A 99 -3.70 -7.04 2.22
CA THR A 99 -3.63 -7.50 3.62
C THR A 99 -3.00 -8.90 3.78
N ILE A 100 -2.89 -9.67 2.68
CA ILE A 100 -2.23 -10.99 2.70
C ILE A 100 -0.77 -10.91 3.17
N PHE A 101 -0.10 -9.76 2.98
CA PHE A 101 1.29 -9.59 3.41
C PHE A 101 1.46 -9.64 4.92
N GLY A 102 0.45 -9.21 5.68
CA GLY A 102 0.40 -9.42 7.12
C GLY A 102 0.44 -10.89 7.48
N SER A 103 -0.40 -11.71 6.83
CA SER A 103 -0.43 -13.16 7.03
C SER A 103 0.87 -13.85 6.61
N LEU A 104 1.49 -13.39 5.51
CA LEU A 104 2.78 -13.93 5.04
C LEU A 104 3.90 -13.63 6.04
N MET A 105 3.90 -12.44 6.63
CA MET A 105 4.88 -12.10 7.67
C MET A 105 4.72 -12.98 8.91
N GLU A 106 3.49 -13.22 9.36
CA GLU A 106 3.23 -14.16 10.46
C GLU A 106 3.75 -15.58 10.17
N GLY A 107 3.64 -16.02 8.92
CA GLY A 107 4.16 -17.31 8.46
C GLY A 107 5.69 -17.42 8.52
N VAL A 108 6.39 -16.30 8.28
CA VAL A 108 7.86 -16.22 8.26
C VAL A 108 8.45 -15.99 9.66
N LEU A 109 7.76 -15.24 10.51
CA LEU A 109 8.20 -15.01 11.89
C LEU A 109 8.01 -16.27 12.73
N GLY A 110 9.07 -16.71 13.42
CA GLY A 110 9.00 -17.81 14.38
C GLY A 110 7.97 -17.51 15.49
N ARG A 111 7.39 -18.58 16.07
CA ARG A 111 6.31 -18.48 17.06
C ARG A 111 6.67 -17.60 18.28
N GLU A 112 7.91 -17.67 18.75
CA GLU A 112 8.40 -16.88 19.88
C GLU A 112 8.47 -15.39 19.52
N ARG A 113 9.01 -15.04 18.34
CA ARG A 113 9.14 -13.65 17.91
C ARG A 113 7.78 -13.01 17.60
N ARG A 114 6.79 -13.77 17.12
CA ARG A 114 5.41 -13.29 16.97
C ARG A 114 4.80 -12.91 18.31
N TRP A 115 5.02 -13.74 19.33
CA TRP A 115 4.53 -13.49 20.66
C TRP A 115 5.18 -12.26 21.31
N GLU A 116 6.50 -12.12 21.16
CA GLU A 116 7.26 -10.95 21.66
C GLU A 116 6.81 -9.64 21.01
N LEU A 117 6.50 -9.66 19.73
CA LEU A 117 6.09 -8.47 18.95
C LEU A 117 4.58 -8.21 19.02
N GLY A 118 3.79 -9.10 19.62
CA GLY A 118 2.32 -9.01 19.56
C GLY A 118 1.78 -9.04 18.13
N ALA A 119 2.56 -9.60 17.19
CA ALA A 119 2.24 -9.61 15.77
C ALA A 119 1.10 -10.60 15.49
N HIS A 120 -0.13 -10.12 15.60
CA HIS A 120 -1.34 -10.85 15.26
C HIS A 120 -1.99 -10.20 14.03
N TYR A 121 -2.24 -11.03 13.02
CA TYR A 121 -3.03 -10.61 11.87
C TYR A 121 -4.46 -10.28 12.32
N THR A 122 -4.90 -9.07 12.03
CA THR A 122 -6.28 -8.67 12.28
C THR A 122 -7.08 -8.82 10.99
N HIS A 123 -8.14 -9.63 11.03
CA HIS A 123 -9.00 -9.82 9.87
C HIS A 123 -9.75 -8.54 9.48
N GLU A 124 -9.96 -8.34 8.20
CA GLU A 124 -10.66 -7.16 7.66
C GLU A 124 -12.01 -6.92 8.32
N VAL A 125 -12.78 -7.99 8.60
CA VAL A 125 -14.08 -7.89 9.26
C VAL A 125 -13.97 -7.24 10.65
N ASP A 126 -12.89 -7.53 11.39
CA ASP A 126 -12.67 -6.93 12.71
C ASP A 126 -12.13 -5.48 12.58
N ILE A 127 -11.30 -5.21 11.60
CA ILE A 127 -10.86 -3.85 11.29
C ILE A 127 -12.06 -2.96 10.96
N LEU A 128 -13.00 -3.43 10.16
CA LEU A 128 -14.21 -2.69 9.80
C LEU A 128 -15.12 -2.39 10.99
N LYS A 129 -15.08 -3.18 12.07
CA LYS A 129 -15.80 -2.85 13.32
C LYS A 129 -15.25 -1.61 14.02
N ILE A 130 -14.01 -1.24 13.71
CA ILE A 130 -13.36 -0.01 14.22
C ILE A 130 -13.45 1.10 13.17
N VAL A 131 -12.98 0.87 11.95
CA VAL A 131 -12.95 1.86 10.86
C VAL A 131 -14.38 2.34 10.52
N GLY A 132 -15.36 1.44 10.54
CA GLY A 132 -16.76 1.76 10.25
C GLY A 132 -17.31 2.87 11.14
N PRO A 133 -17.34 2.71 12.47
CA PRO A 133 -17.89 3.75 13.37
C PRO A 133 -16.98 4.96 13.54
N THR A 134 -15.66 4.85 13.37
CA THR A 134 -14.72 5.95 13.64
C THR A 134 -14.46 6.83 12.41
N ILE A 135 -14.55 6.27 11.23
CA ILE A 135 -14.26 6.97 9.96
C ILE A 135 -15.49 6.99 9.06
N VAL A 136 -15.99 5.81 8.66
CA VAL A 136 -16.99 5.74 7.58
C VAL A 136 -18.28 6.44 7.95
N ARG A 137 -18.90 6.09 9.08
CA ARG A 137 -20.21 6.64 9.46
C ARG A 137 -20.19 8.16 9.70
N PRO A 138 -19.20 8.75 10.42
CA PRO A 138 -19.14 10.20 10.59
C PRO A 138 -19.04 10.95 9.27
N TRP A 139 -18.18 10.48 8.35
CA TRP A 139 -18.03 11.11 7.04
C TRP A 139 -19.26 10.91 6.17
N GLN A 140 -19.85 9.71 6.15
CA GLN A 140 -21.08 9.43 5.40
C GLN A 140 -22.23 10.36 5.83
N SER A 141 -22.42 10.53 7.14
CA SER A 141 -23.47 11.43 7.66
C SER A 141 -23.26 12.86 7.21
N ARG A 142 -22.01 13.34 7.09
CA ARG A 142 -21.71 14.68 6.57
C ARG A 142 -21.95 14.77 5.07
N ILE A 143 -21.63 13.73 4.30
CA ILE A 143 -21.90 13.66 2.86
C ILE A 143 -23.39 13.73 2.59
N ASP A 144 -24.17 12.95 3.33
CA ASP A 144 -25.63 12.90 3.18
C ASP A 144 -26.30 14.23 3.53
N ALA A 145 -25.71 14.99 4.46
CA ALA A 145 -26.19 16.29 4.88
C ALA A 145 -25.87 17.44 3.90
N CYS A 146 -24.98 17.24 2.92
CA CYS A 146 -24.64 18.27 1.95
C CYS A 146 -25.87 18.63 1.08
N VAL A 147 -26.23 19.91 1.06
CA VAL A 147 -27.37 20.44 0.30
C VAL A 147 -26.96 21.26 -0.93
N SER A 148 -25.67 21.56 -1.10
CA SER A 148 -25.18 22.29 -2.27
C SER A 148 -23.88 21.71 -2.82
N PRO A 149 -23.57 21.90 -4.12
CA PRO A 149 -22.30 21.44 -4.71
C PRO A 149 -21.08 22.10 -4.03
N GLY A 150 -21.22 23.35 -3.56
CA GLY A 150 -20.18 24.09 -2.85
C GLY A 150 -19.84 23.47 -1.51
N GLU A 151 -20.86 23.11 -0.70
CA GLU A 151 -20.65 22.41 0.57
C GLU A 151 -19.98 21.04 0.37
N ALA A 152 -20.45 20.25 -0.60
CA ALA A 152 -19.86 18.95 -0.89
C ALA A 152 -18.39 19.09 -1.36
N ARG A 153 -18.08 20.17 -2.10
CA ARG A 153 -16.69 20.46 -2.52
C ARG A 153 -15.80 20.84 -1.34
N MET A 154 -16.28 21.68 -0.42
CA MET A 154 -15.54 22.01 0.81
C MET A 154 -15.30 20.76 1.66
N LEU A 155 -16.33 19.91 1.79
CA LEU A 155 -16.21 18.65 2.53
C LEU A 155 -15.19 17.69 1.88
N LEU A 156 -15.07 17.69 0.55
CA LEU A 156 -14.03 16.93 -0.16
C LEU A 156 -12.62 17.43 0.19
N ASP A 157 -12.43 18.74 0.29
CA ASP A 157 -11.14 19.32 0.69
C ASP A 157 -10.79 18.95 2.14
N GLU A 158 -11.78 18.98 3.04
CA GLU A 158 -11.59 18.53 4.42
C GLU A 158 -11.26 17.05 4.50
N LEU A 159 -11.94 16.20 3.74
CA LEU A 159 -11.65 14.77 3.68
C LEU A 159 -10.22 14.52 3.19
N CYS A 160 -9.79 15.24 2.16
CA CYS A 160 -8.44 15.11 1.62
C CYS A 160 -7.35 15.67 2.55
N ALA A 161 -7.72 16.47 3.57
CA ALA A 161 -6.82 16.93 4.63
C ALA A 161 -6.86 16.04 5.90
N PHE A 162 -7.83 15.14 6.00
CA PHE A 162 -8.02 14.29 7.17
C PHE A 162 -6.87 13.28 7.33
N ARG A 163 -6.32 13.16 8.53
CA ARG A 163 -5.18 12.30 8.84
C ARG A 163 -5.60 11.17 9.78
N VAL A 164 -5.04 9.99 9.53
CA VAL A 164 -5.30 8.77 10.30
C VAL A 164 -3.98 8.23 10.83
N LEU A 165 -3.91 7.94 12.13
CA LEU A 165 -2.74 7.36 12.79
C LEU A 165 -3.04 5.96 13.28
N ASP A 166 -2.11 5.04 13.00
CA ASP A 166 -2.01 3.74 13.68
C ASP A 166 -0.66 3.66 14.42
N PRO A 167 -0.65 3.76 15.75
CA PRO A 167 0.59 3.81 16.53
C PRO A 167 1.24 2.43 16.76
N ALA A 168 0.65 1.35 16.24
CA ALA A 168 1.19 -0.02 16.25
C ALA A 168 0.81 -0.71 14.94
N CYS A 169 1.19 -0.10 13.80
CA CYS A 169 0.58 -0.39 12.51
C CYS A 169 0.90 -1.77 11.94
N GLY A 170 1.91 -2.47 12.45
CA GLY A 170 2.32 -3.76 11.92
C GLY A 170 2.56 -3.70 10.41
N CYS A 171 1.92 -4.59 9.67
CA CYS A 171 1.97 -4.63 8.20
C CYS A 171 1.00 -3.66 7.51
N GLY A 172 0.39 -2.74 8.23
CA GLY A 172 -0.44 -1.67 7.68
C GLY A 172 -1.89 -2.04 7.36
N ASN A 173 -2.41 -3.16 7.86
CA ASN A 173 -3.77 -3.63 7.53
C ASN A 173 -4.86 -2.63 7.92
N PHE A 174 -4.79 -2.03 9.11
CA PHE A 174 -5.73 -0.99 9.53
C PHE A 174 -5.65 0.24 8.64
N LEU A 175 -4.44 0.68 8.32
CA LEU A 175 -4.23 1.85 7.45
C LEU A 175 -4.72 1.57 6.02
N TYR A 176 -4.49 0.37 5.49
CA TYR A 176 -4.98 0.01 4.16
C TYR A 176 -6.52 -0.01 4.10
N VAL A 177 -7.18 -0.64 5.07
CA VAL A 177 -8.64 -0.66 5.11
C VAL A 177 -9.20 0.75 5.28
N ALA A 178 -8.62 1.57 6.16
CA ALA A 178 -9.01 2.97 6.30
C ALA A 178 -8.81 3.76 5.00
N TYR A 179 -7.70 3.56 4.31
CA TYR A 179 -7.42 4.16 3.00
C TYR A 179 -8.51 3.82 1.97
N ARG A 180 -8.80 2.54 1.83
CA ARG A 180 -9.83 2.07 0.88
C ARG A 180 -11.20 2.69 1.16
N GLU A 181 -11.60 2.78 2.42
CA GLU A 181 -12.87 3.39 2.80
C GLU A 181 -12.85 4.92 2.56
N LEU A 182 -11.76 5.61 2.87
CA LEU A 182 -11.59 7.04 2.61
C LEU A 182 -11.63 7.37 1.11
N ARG A 183 -11.00 6.55 0.26
CA ARG A 183 -11.10 6.69 -1.20
C ARG A 183 -12.53 6.44 -1.70
N SER A 184 -13.27 5.52 -1.08
CA SER A 184 -14.67 5.29 -1.41
C SER A 184 -15.55 6.49 -1.03
N LEU A 185 -15.32 7.11 0.13
CA LEU A 185 -16.01 8.32 0.57
C LEU A 185 -15.68 9.52 -0.32
N GLU A 186 -14.43 9.68 -0.72
CA GLU A 186 -13.98 10.69 -1.69
C GLU A 186 -14.74 10.56 -3.01
N HIS A 187 -14.85 9.34 -3.55
CA HIS A 187 -15.58 9.09 -4.78
C HIS A 187 -17.06 9.45 -4.65
N GLN A 188 -17.70 9.06 -3.54
CA GLN A 188 -19.08 9.44 -3.23
C GLN A 188 -19.26 10.96 -3.15
N LEU A 189 -18.30 11.70 -2.58
CA LEU A 189 -18.33 13.16 -2.56
C LEU A 189 -18.26 13.76 -3.95
N LYS A 190 -17.39 13.23 -4.83
CA LYS A 190 -17.29 13.67 -6.23
C LYS A 190 -18.61 13.41 -6.98
N GLU A 191 -19.23 12.27 -6.75
CA GLU A 191 -20.56 11.97 -7.30
C GLU A 191 -21.64 12.90 -6.73
N ARG A 192 -21.62 13.17 -5.40
CA ARG A 192 -22.57 14.06 -4.75
C ARG A 192 -22.47 15.50 -5.28
N ILE A 193 -21.27 16.02 -5.49
CA ILE A 193 -21.03 17.33 -6.13
C ILE A 193 -21.73 17.40 -7.49
N THR A 194 -21.53 16.39 -8.33
CA THR A 194 -22.08 16.34 -9.68
C THR A 194 -23.62 16.22 -9.66
N THR A 195 -24.15 15.37 -8.78
CA THR A 195 -25.61 15.18 -8.62
C THR A 195 -26.29 16.45 -8.16
N LEU A 196 -25.78 17.10 -7.10
CA LEU A 196 -26.36 18.34 -6.59
C LEU A 196 -26.28 19.48 -7.62
N ALA A 197 -25.20 19.58 -8.38
CA ALA A 197 -25.06 20.56 -9.44
C ALA A 197 -26.13 20.35 -10.53
N HIS A 198 -26.36 19.11 -10.94
CA HIS A 198 -27.40 18.76 -11.91
C HIS A 198 -28.82 19.03 -11.37
N GLU A 199 -29.12 18.59 -10.15
CA GLU A 199 -30.42 18.80 -9.50
C GLU A 199 -30.80 20.30 -9.35
N GLN A 200 -29.81 21.14 -9.09
CA GLN A 200 -30.01 22.59 -8.90
C GLN A 200 -29.85 23.39 -10.19
N GLY A 201 -29.51 22.77 -11.30
CA GLY A 201 -29.29 23.45 -12.58
C GLY A 201 -28.14 24.45 -12.55
N VAL A 202 -27.12 24.20 -11.72
CA VAL A 202 -25.93 25.06 -11.58
C VAL A 202 -24.69 24.32 -12.11
N PRO A 203 -23.63 25.02 -12.54
CA PRO A 203 -22.39 24.36 -12.92
C PRO A 203 -21.74 23.73 -11.70
N ALA A 204 -21.16 22.55 -11.89
CA ALA A 204 -20.34 21.94 -10.86
C ALA A 204 -19.09 22.81 -10.57
N PRO A 205 -18.61 22.88 -9.33
CA PRO A 205 -17.36 23.56 -8.99
C PRO A 205 -16.22 23.12 -9.91
N PRO A 206 -15.35 24.05 -10.38
CA PRO A 206 -14.31 23.72 -11.34
C PRO A 206 -13.28 22.74 -10.77
N GLY A 207 -12.76 21.84 -11.64
CA GLY A 207 -11.67 20.91 -11.34
C GLY A 207 -10.28 21.53 -11.58
N PRO A 208 -9.19 20.79 -11.32
CA PRO A 208 -9.23 19.39 -10.87
C PRO A 208 -9.66 19.25 -9.41
N TRP A 209 -10.40 18.21 -9.11
CA TRP A 209 -10.77 17.88 -7.73
C TRP A 209 -9.65 17.07 -7.07
N PRO A 210 -9.39 17.30 -5.77
CA PRO A 210 -8.37 16.56 -5.06
C PRO A 210 -8.75 15.09 -4.90
N TYR A 211 -7.75 14.28 -4.59
CA TYR A 211 -7.92 12.92 -4.13
C TYR A 211 -7.25 12.73 -2.78
N TYR A 212 -7.70 11.76 -2.02
CA TYR A 212 -7.17 11.49 -0.68
C TYR A 212 -5.71 11.00 -0.77
N PRO A 213 -4.74 11.76 -0.21
CA PRO A 213 -3.33 11.46 -0.39
C PRO A 213 -2.85 10.37 0.58
N LEU A 214 -2.09 9.39 0.10
CA LEU A 214 -1.46 8.35 0.91
C LEU A 214 -0.67 8.87 2.13
N PRO A 215 0.12 9.97 2.05
CA PRO A 215 0.88 10.49 3.19
C PRO A 215 0.04 10.93 4.39
N ASN A 216 -1.28 11.08 4.25
CA ASN A 216 -2.18 11.35 5.36
C ASN A 216 -2.43 10.12 6.25
N LEU A 217 -2.05 8.95 5.77
CA LEU A 217 -1.97 7.76 6.60
C LEU A 217 -0.62 7.76 7.32
N GLN A 218 -0.67 7.69 8.63
CA GLN A 218 0.48 7.77 9.52
C GLN A 218 0.58 6.46 10.29
N GLY A 219 1.74 5.85 10.31
CA GLY A 219 1.95 4.57 10.99
C GLY A 219 3.25 4.58 11.79
N ILE A 220 3.22 3.94 12.95
CA ILE A 220 4.39 3.74 13.79
C ILE A 220 4.48 2.26 14.10
N ASP A 221 5.64 1.68 13.94
CA ASP A 221 5.93 0.32 14.41
C ASP A 221 7.40 0.19 14.77
N ILE A 222 7.70 -0.65 15.74
CA ILE A 222 9.07 -0.90 16.20
C ILE A 222 9.84 -1.83 15.24
N GLU A 223 9.14 -2.66 14.46
CA GLU A 223 9.74 -3.66 13.61
C GLU A 223 9.97 -3.10 12.18
N PRO A 224 11.23 -2.92 11.73
CA PRO A 224 11.52 -2.33 10.43
C PRO A 224 10.92 -3.10 9.25
N VAL A 225 10.84 -4.43 9.36
CA VAL A 225 10.26 -5.28 8.30
C VAL A 225 8.75 -5.05 8.20
N ALA A 226 8.06 -4.90 9.33
CA ALA A 226 6.63 -4.58 9.35
C ALA A 226 6.34 -3.24 8.66
N VAL A 227 7.12 -2.20 9.00
CA VAL A 227 7.02 -0.87 8.36
C VAL A 227 7.23 -0.94 6.85
N LEU A 228 8.23 -1.70 6.38
CA LEU A 228 8.46 -1.89 4.96
C LEU A 228 7.26 -2.57 4.28
N ILE A 229 6.70 -3.59 4.91
CA ILE A 229 5.51 -4.30 4.41
C ILE A 229 4.31 -3.35 4.40
N ALA A 230 4.10 -2.56 5.46
CA ALA A 230 3.01 -1.58 5.52
C ALA A 230 3.07 -0.59 4.35
N ARG A 231 4.25 -0.07 4.02
CA ARG A 231 4.44 0.79 2.85
C ARG A 231 4.07 0.08 1.54
N VAL A 232 4.52 -1.17 1.37
CA VAL A 232 4.17 -1.98 0.19
C VAL A 232 2.66 -2.23 0.10
N THR A 233 2.02 -2.60 1.21
CA THR A 233 0.57 -2.79 1.31
C THR A 233 -0.18 -1.54 0.86
N LEU A 234 0.25 -0.37 1.33
CA LEU A 234 -0.36 0.91 0.97
C LEU A 234 -0.14 1.28 -0.50
N TRP A 235 1.06 1.09 -1.06
CA TRP A 235 1.31 1.34 -2.49
C TRP A 235 0.46 0.43 -3.39
N MET A 236 0.32 -0.85 -3.02
CA MET A 236 -0.54 -1.77 -3.75
C MET A 236 -2.01 -1.36 -3.66
N GLY A 237 -2.48 -1.02 -2.46
CA GLY A 237 -3.83 -0.51 -2.25
C GLY A 237 -4.10 0.78 -3.03
N HIS A 238 -3.14 1.69 -3.07
CA HIS A 238 -3.25 2.93 -3.84
C HIS A 238 -3.44 2.64 -5.35
N ARG A 239 -2.62 1.77 -5.90
CA ARG A 239 -2.77 1.37 -7.30
C ARG A 239 -4.12 0.74 -7.58
N GLN A 240 -4.61 -0.14 -6.70
CA GLN A 240 -5.92 -0.77 -6.85
C GLN A 240 -7.07 0.26 -6.80
N MET A 241 -6.95 1.30 -5.97
CA MET A 241 -7.97 2.36 -5.92
C MET A 241 -7.97 3.23 -7.18
N ILE A 242 -6.79 3.53 -7.75
CA ILE A 242 -6.67 4.21 -9.04
C ILE A 242 -7.39 3.40 -10.13
N ASP A 243 -7.14 2.10 -10.21
CA ASP A 243 -7.79 1.23 -11.19
C ASP A 243 -9.30 1.12 -10.98
N ARG A 244 -9.73 1.05 -9.71
CA ARG A 244 -11.15 0.94 -9.35
C ARG A 244 -11.96 2.17 -9.73
N PHE A 245 -11.41 3.37 -9.52
CA PHE A 245 -12.11 4.63 -9.76
C PHE A 245 -11.78 5.27 -11.10
N GLY A 246 -10.85 4.68 -11.89
CA GLY A 246 -10.50 5.18 -13.22
C GLY A 246 -9.78 6.54 -13.22
N GLU A 247 -9.06 6.86 -12.15
CA GLU A 247 -8.42 8.16 -11.99
C GLU A 247 -7.06 8.21 -12.71
N ALA A 248 -6.73 9.38 -13.27
CA ALA A 248 -5.47 9.63 -13.99
C ALA A 248 -4.34 10.07 -13.04
N GLU A 249 -4.19 9.41 -11.90
CA GLU A 249 -3.11 9.67 -10.97
C GLU A 249 -1.79 9.05 -11.46
N PRO A 250 -0.63 9.72 -11.27
CA PRO A 250 0.65 9.12 -11.60
C PRO A 250 0.94 7.96 -10.64
N VAL A 251 1.20 6.77 -11.20
CA VAL A 251 1.45 5.55 -10.43
C VAL A 251 2.93 5.43 -10.03
N LEU A 252 3.82 5.95 -10.85
CA LEU A 252 5.27 5.95 -10.64
C LEU A 252 5.85 7.34 -10.85
N PRO A 253 6.90 7.71 -10.11
CA PRO A 253 7.50 6.96 -9.01
C PRO A 253 6.56 6.81 -7.81
N LEU A 254 6.78 5.77 -6.98
CA LEU A 254 5.96 5.55 -5.78
C LEU A 254 6.00 6.78 -4.87
N VAL A 255 4.85 7.09 -4.27
CA VAL A 255 4.74 8.17 -3.29
C VAL A 255 5.62 7.85 -2.09
N ASP A 256 6.34 8.85 -1.60
CA ASP A 256 7.12 8.72 -0.37
C ASP A 256 6.18 8.53 0.84
N LEU A 257 6.44 7.50 1.63
CA LEU A 257 5.67 7.14 2.81
C LEU A 257 6.51 7.24 4.11
N HIS A 258 7.27 8.34 4.27
CA HIS A 258 7.92 8.65 5.55
C HIS A 258 6.93 8.82 6.69
N SER A 259 5.64 9.01 6.40
CA SER A 259 4.55 8.98 7.39
C SER A 259 4.40 7.61 8.08
N ILE A 260 4.93 6.54 7.49
CA ILE A 260 5.01 5.21 8.10
C ILE A 260 6.45 5.01 8.58
N GLN A 261 6.68 5.04 9.89
CA GLN A 261 8.03 5.15 10.45
C GLN A 261 8.38 4.02 11.42
N VAL A 262 9.66 3.69 11.48
CA VAL A 262 10.19 2.76 12.48
C VAL A 262 10.48 3.54 13.75
N ALA A 263 9.68 3.34 14.78
CA ALA A 263 9.87 3.98 16.08
C ALA A 263 9.10 3.24 17.19
N ASP A 264 9.46 3.53 18.44
CA ASP A 264 8.66 3.14 19.59
C ASP A 264 7.62 4.24 19.87
N ALA A 265 6.34 3.92 19.63
CA ALA A 265 5.24 4.86 19.80
C ALA A 265 5.10 5.43 21.21
N LEU A 266 5.66 4.75 22.22
CA LEU A 266 5.68 5.23 23.61
C LEU A 266 6.79 6.25 23.90
N ARG A 267 7.70 6.47 22.93
CA ARG A 267 8.93 7.28 23.12
C ARG A 267 9.03 8.46 22.16
N ILE A 268 8.08 8.61 21.26
CA ILE A 268 8.05 9.72 20.30
C ILE A 268 6.77 10.53 20.45
N ASP A 269 6.83 11.79 20.06
CA ASP A 269 5.63 12.61 19.91
C ASP A 269 4.82 12.14 18.72
N TRP A 270 3.53 11.95 18.93
CA TRP A 270 2.64 11.54 17.85
C TRP A 270 2.32 12.72 16.95
N PRO A 271 2.26 12.49 15.64
CA PRO A 271 1.87 13.54 14.71
C PRO A 271 0.42 13.96 14.93
N GLU A 272 0.10 15.22 14.59
CA GLU A 272 -1.27 15.70 14.59
C GLU A 272 -2.14 14.85 13.66
N THR A 273 -3.26 14.38 14.17
CA THR A 273 -4.15 13.46 13.45
C THR A 273 -5.62 13.71 13.76
N GLY A 274 -6.49 13.37 12.81
CA GLY A 274 -7.94 13.48 12.97
C GLY A 274 -8.55 12.26 13.67
N THR A 275 -7.92 11.08 13.56
CA THR A 275 -8.35 9.87 14.26
C THR A 275 -7.19 8.91 14.49
N ILE A 276 -7.33 8.10 15.54
CA ILE A 276 -6.39 7.04 15.88
C ILE A 276 -7.14 5.72 15.77
N ILE A 277 -6.55 4.76 15.04
CA ILE A 277 -7.05 3.41 14.87
C ILE A 277 -5.92 2.42 15.12
N GLY A 278 -6.22 1.17 15.37
CA GLY A 278 -5.20 0.12 15.48
C GLY A 278 -5.57 -0.96 16.48
N ASN A 279 -4.69 -1.95 16.56
CA ASN A 279 -4.77 -3.04 17.53
C ASN A 279 -3.39 -3.23 18.18
N PRO A 280 -3.04 -2.38 19.18
CA PRO A 280 -1.74 -2.44 19.82
C PRO A 280 -1.56 -3.77 20.59
N PRO A 281 -0.32 -4.25 20.75
CA PRO A 281 -0.05 -5.48 21.48
C PRO A 281 -0.46 -5.36 22.96
N PHE A 282 -1.15 -6.39 23.47
CA PHE A 282 -1.56 -6.47 24.87
C PHE A 282 -0.56 -7.31 25.67
N LEU A 283 0.08 -6.70 26.65
CA LEU A 283 0.77 -7.46 27.70
C LEU A 283 -0.29 -7.94 28.70
N GLY A 284 -0.45 -9.25 28.83
CA GLY A 284 -1.32 -9.81 29.86
C GLY A 284 -0.90 -9.32 31.26
N SER A 285 -1.86 -9.18 32.17
CA SER A 285 -1.65 -8.66 33.53
C SER A 285 -0.49 -9.31 34.32
N GLN A 286 -0.08 -10.51 33.95
CA GLN A 286 1.04 -11.26 34.52
C GLN A 286 2.43 -10.69 34.16
N HIS A 287 2.52 -9.82 33.14
CA HIS A 287 3.75 -9.22 32.63
C HIS A 287 3.86 -7.71 32.94
N ILE A 288 2.84 -7.12 33.54
CA ILE A 288 2.89 -5.73 34.02
C ILE A 288 3.52 -5.75 35.41
N ARG A 289 4.78 -5.34 35.51
CA ARG A 289 5.49 -5.13 36.77
C ARG A 289 5.57 -3.64 37.07
#